data_79c113d8e24713715c260799621fffc8
#
_entry.id   79c113d8e24713715c260799621fffc8
#
_cell.length_a   1.000
_cell.length_b   1.000
_cell.length_c   1.000
_cell.angle_alpha   90.00
_cell.angle_beta   90.00
_cell.angle_gamma   90.00
#
_symmetry.space_group_name_H-M   'P 1'
#
loop_
_entity.id
_entity.type
_entity.pdbx_description
1 polymer ?
#
loop_
_entity_poly.entity_id
_entity_poly.type
_entity_poly.pdbx_seq_one_letter_code
_entity_poly.pdbx_strand_id
1 'polypeptide(L)'
;VSGKVVASFLAPGSAIVRKANASVKVRFLSLDATPAKLAKMRSIAPGAFFTTVKPSKRMPYIEKPTTMVGFDYLILAGKHVSDEVAYKSAKALF
;
A
#
# COMPACT_ATOMS: atom_id res chain seq x y z
N VAL A 1 2.12 19.26 3.95
CA VAL A 1 1.15 20.10 3.24
C VAL A 1 1.69 21.51 3.07
N SER A 2 2.90 21.58 2.58
CA SER A 2 3.60 22.87 2.39
C SER A 2 3.34 23.53 1.03
N GLY A 3 2.63 22.84 0.13
CA GLY A 3 2.42 23.30 -1.25
C GLY A 3 3.62 23.14 -2.18
N LYS A 4 4.71 22.55 -1.69
CA LYS A 4 5.94 22.35 -2.48
C LYS A 4 5.86 21.19 -3.47
N VAL A 5 4.95 20.25 -3.27
CA VAL A 5 4.72 19.11 -4.15
C VAL A 5 3.24 19.01 -4.49
N VAL A 6 2.94 18.59 -5.73
CA VAL A 6 1.57 18.39 -6.20
C VAL A 6 1.17 16.91 -6.21
N ALA A 7 2.13 16.01 -6.14
CA ALA A 7 1.90 14.57 -6.09
C ALA A 7 2.98 13.86 -5.25
N SER A 8 2.62 12.76 -4.61
CA SER A 8 3.54 11.98 -3.81
C SER A 8 3.09 10.52 -3.72
N PHE A 9 3.97 9.64 -3.23
CA PHE A 9 3.68 8.23 -3.00
C PHE A 9 3.45 7.99 -1.52
N LEU A 10 2.24 7.56 -1.16
CA LEU A 10 1.88 7.26 0.22
C LEU A 10 0.90 6.09 0.26
N ALA A 11 0.96 5.31 1.33
CA ALA A 11 -0.01 4.24 1.56
C ALA A 11 -1.39 4.83 1.88
N PRO A 12 -2.48 4.35 1.25
CA PRO A 12 -3.81 4.96 1.40
C PRO A 12 -4.34 4.98 2.84
N GLY A 13 -4.01 3.99 3.64
CA GLY A 13 -4.48 3.94 5.03
C GLY A 13 -3.62 4.70 6.05
N SER A 14 -2.57 5.39 5.62
CA SER A 14 -1.63 6.02 6.54
C SER A 14 -2.21 7.25 7.24
N ALA A 15 -1.70 7.52 8.44
CA ALA A 15 -2.09 8.70 9.20
C ALA A 15 -1.71 10.02 8.50
N ILE A 16 -0.61 9.99 7.74
CA ILE A 16 -0.15 11.15 6.97
C ILE A 16 -1.16 11.54 5.90
N VAL A 17 -1.73 10.57 5.20
CA VAL A 17 -2.75 10.81 4.18
C VAL A 17 -4.02 11.39 4.80
N ARG A 18 -4.45 10.85 5.94
CA ARG A 18 -5.62 11.38 6.66
C ARG A 18 -5.41 12.81 7.11
N LYS A 19 -4.23 13.11 7.62
CA LYS A 19 -3.86 14.47 8.04
C LYS A 19 -3.82 15.43 6.84
N ALA A 20 -3.25 15.01 5.74
CA ALA A 20 -3.21 15.82 4.51
C ALA A 20 -4.63 16.08 3.97
N ASN A 21 -5.50 15.08 3.99
CA ASN A 21 -6.89 15.23 3.53
C ASN A 21 -7.70 16.20 4.39
N ALA A 22 -7.35 16.33 5.67
CA ALA A 22 -8.00 17.30 6.56
C ALA A 22 -7.61 18.75 6.23
N SER A 23 -6.40 18.99 5.74
CA SER A 23 -5.90 20.31 5.37
C SER A 23 -6.23 20.69 3.93
N VAL A 24 -5.92 19.81 3.00
CA VAL A 24 -6.22 19.95 1.57
C VAL A 24 -6.82 18.62 1.11
N LYS A 25 -7.84 18.68 0.29
CA LYS A 25 -8.43 17.45 -0.21
C LYS A 25 -7.44 16.70 -1.08
N VAL A 26 -7.26 15.40 -0.80
CA VAL A 26 -6.37 14.53 -1.58
C VAL A 26 -7.20 13.51 -2.37
N ARG A 27 -6.64 13.02 -3.44
CA ARG A 27 -7.21 11.90 -4.20
C ARG A 27 -6.09 10.96 -4.64
N PHE A 28 -6.43 9.71 -4.82
CA PHE A 28 -5.51 8.72 -5.37
C PHE A 28 -5.76 8.57 -6.87
N LEU A 29 -4.67 8.55 -7.63
CA LEU A 29 -4.73 8.34 -9.07
C LEU A 29 -4.71 6.85 -9.36
N SER A 30 -5.66 6.39 -10.17
CA SER A 30 -5.70 5.00 -10.59
C SER A 30 -4.62 4.73 -11.64
N LEU A 31 -3.94 3.60 -11.50
CA LEU A 31 -2.93 3.15 -12.45
C LEU A 31 -3.56 2.36 -13.57
N ASP A 32 -2.92 2.41 -14.74
CA ASP A 32 -3.32 1.62 -15.89
C ASP A 32 -2.67 0.23 -15.81
N ALA A 33 -3.45 -0.74 -15.35
CA ALA A 33 -2.99 -2.10 -15.04
C ALA A 33 -3.03 -3.02 -16.25
N THR A 34 -2.36 -2.66 -17.33
CA THR A 34 -2.24 -3.54 -18.50
C THR A 34 -1.19 -4.64 -18.26
N PRO A 35 -1.31 -5.82 -18.92
CA PRO A 35 -0.31 -6.88 -18.81
C PRO A 35 1.12 -6.44 -19.14
N ALA A 36 1.29 -5.57 -20.14
CA ALA A 36 2.59 -5.02 -20.50
C ALA A 36 3.20 -4.17 -19.38
N LYS A 37 2.39 -3.35 -18.75
CA LYS A 37 2.82 -2.51 -17.61
C LYS A 37 3.11 -3.33 -16.37
N LEU A 38 2.35 -4.40 -16.15
CA LEU A 38 2.62 -5.34 -15.07
C LEU A 38 3.98 -6.02 -15.27
N ALA A 39 4.28 -6.49 -16.46
CA ALA A 39 5.56 -7.11 -16.77
C ALA A 39 6.72 -6.14 -16.57
N LYS A 40 6.56 -4.89 -17.00
CA LYS A 40 7.57 -3.84 -16.81
C LYS A 40 7.81 -3.53 -15.34
N MET A 41 6.75 -3.43 -14.56
CA MET A 41 6.84 -3.21 -13.11
C MET A 41 7.58 -4.37 -12.42
N ARG A 42 7.25 -5.62 -12.78
CA ARG A 42 7.89 -6.81 -12.20
C ARG A 42 9.35 -6.97 -12.60
N SER A 43 9.78 -6.37 -13.71
CA SER A 43 11.19 -6.37 -14.09
C SER A 43 12.05 -5.55 -13.11
N ILE A 44 11.45 -4.55 -12.47
CA ILE A 44 12.10 -3.67 -11.49
C ILE A 44 11.83 -4.14 -10.07
N ALA A 45 10.59 -4.53 -9.77
CA ALA A 45 10.12 -4.97 -8.46
C ALA A 45 9.37 -6.31 -8.61
N PRO A 46 10.07 -7.47 -8.58
CA PRO A 46 9.45 -8.78 -8.88
C PRO A 46 8.30 -9.17 -7.97
N GLY A 47 8.28 -8.70 -6.74
CA GLY A 47 7.21 -8.98 -5.78
C GLY A 47 5.99 -8.05 -5.87
N ALA A 48 6.01 -7.06 -6.77
CA ALA A 48 4.93 -6.12 -6.88
C ALA A 48 3.77 -6.66 -7.74
N PHE A 49 2.57 -6.20 -7.43
CA PHE A 49 1.36 -6.57 -8.18
C PHE A 49 0.40 -5.37 -8.22
N PHE A 50 -0.59 -5.43 -9.09
CA PHE A 50 -1.67 -4.45 -9.08
C PHE A 50 -2.81 -4.94 -8.19
N THR A 51 -3.38 -4.04 -7.41
CA THR A 51 -4.53 -4.31 -6.56
C THR A 51 -5.54 -3.17 -6.70
N THR A 52 -6.80 -3.48 -6.50
CA THR A 52 -7.88 -2.48 -6.52
C THR A 52 -8.34 -2.19 -5.10
N VAL A 53 -8.24 -0.93 -4.70
CA VAL A 53 -8.73 -0.45 -3.40
C VAL A 53 -10.12 0.14 -3.59
N LYS A 54 -11.08 -0.40 -2.87
CA LYS A 54 -12.47 0.06 -2.92
C LYS A 54 -12.71 1.19 -1.91
N PRO A 55 -13.69 2.06 -2.17
CA PRO A 55 -14.06 3.10 -1.21
C PRO A 55 -14.45 2.52 0.14
N SER A 56 -14.07 3.21 1.21
CA SER A 56 -14.47 2.83 2.57
C SER A 56 -14.61 4.06 3.45
N LYS A 57 -15.30 3.90 4.58
CA LYS A 57 -15.46 4.98 5.56
C LYS A 57 -14.13 5.44 6.15
N ARG A 58 -13.13 4.56 6.20
CA ARG A 58 -11.79 4.87 6.72
C ARG A 58 -10.94 5.66 5.73
N MET A 59 -11.30 5.58 4.45
CA MET A 59 -10.56 6.22 3.36
C MET A 59 -11.52 7.02 2.47
N PRO A 60 -12.10 8.12 3.01
CA PRO A 60 -13.09 8.90 2.26
C PRO A 60 -12.52 9.60 1.02
N TYR A 61 -11.21 9.71 0.94
CA TYR A 61 -10.49 10.27 -0.22
C TYR A 61 -10.41 9.29 -1.40
N ILE A 62 -10.81 8.04 -1.20
CA ILE A 62 -10.97 7.06 -2.30
C ILE A 62 -12.46 7.04 -2.64
N GLU A 63 -12.83 7.77 -3.69
CA GLU A 63 -14.23 7.95 -4.07
C GLU A 63 -14.77 6.82 -4.96
N LYS A 64 -13.88 6.14 -5.68
CA LYS A 64 -14.20 5.04 -6.59
C LYS A 64 -13.09 3.99 -6.54
N PRO A 65 -13.34 2.75 -7.00
CA PRO A 65 -12.30 1.73 -7.03
C PRO A 65 -11.05 2.26 -7.76
N THR A 66 -9.91 2.16 -7.11
CA THR A 66 -8.64 2.71 -7.61
C THR A 66 -7.59 1.61 -7.68
N THR A 67 -6.95 1.46 -8.83
CA THR A 67 -5.87 0.49 -9.03
C THR A 67 -4.56 1.07 -8.52
N MET A 68 -3.89 0.32 -7.66
CA MET A 68 -2.64 0.72 -7.03
C MET A 68 -1.61 -0.40 -7.11
N VAL A 69 -0.35 -0.06 -6.88
CA VAL A 69 0.70 -1.05 -6.70
C VAL A 69 0.59 -1.65 -5.31
N GLY A 70 0.54 -2.98 -5.25
CA GLY A 70 0.58 -3.73 -4.00
C GLY A 70 1.88 -4.49 -3.84
N PHE A 71 2.26 -4.75 -2.62
CA PHE A 71 3.38 -5.61 -2.26
C PHE A 71 3.13 -6.23 -0.89
N ASP A 72 3.74 -7.38 -0.67
CA ASP A 72 3.57 -8.08 0.59
C ASP A 72 4.50 -7.51 1.66
N TYR A 73 3.96 -7.31 2.85
CA TYR A 73 4.77 -7.06 4.03
C TYR A 73 5.19 -8.40 4.63
N LEU A 74 6.47 -8.54 4.87
CA LEU A 74 7.05 -9.76 5.42
C LEU A 74 7.63 -9.49 6.79
N ILE A 75 7.42 -10.43 7.71
CA ILE A 75 8.11 -10.45 8.98
C ILE A 75 9.18 -11.52 8.90
N LEU A 76 10.40 -11.11 9.13
CA LEU A 76 11.55 -12.00 9.07
C LEU A 76 12.00 -12.34 10.48
N ALA A 77 12.25 -13.63 10.71
CA ALA A 77 12.86 -14.11 11.95
C ALA A 77 14.28 -14.58 11.70
N GLY A 78 15.16 -14.33 12.63
CA GLY A 78 16.51 -14.87 12.57
C GLY A 78 16.52 -16.39 12.63
N LYS A 79 17.50 -17.03 12.00
CA LYS A 79 17.61 -18.49 11.97
C LYS A 79 17.66 -19.13 13.36
N HIS A 80 18.12 -18.36 14.36
CA HIS A 80 18.24 -18.80 15.75
C HIS A 80 16.90 -18.79 16.51
N VAL A 81 15.85 -18.19 15.96
CA VAL A 81 14.53 -18.14 16.60
C VAL A 81 13.89 -19.51 16.56
N SER A 82 13.36 -19.97 17.72
CA SER A 82 12.70 -21.26 17.80
C SER A 82 11.40 -21.30 16.98
N ASP A 83 11.02 -22.49 16.54
CA ASP A 83 9.77 -22.70 15.79
C ASP A 83 8.55 -22.29 16.61
N GLU A 84 8.58 -22.51 17.92
CA GLU A 84 7.49 -22.11 18.82
C GLU A 84 7.30 -20.59 18.84
N VAL A 85 8.38 -19.82 18.95
CA VAL A 85 8.32 -18.34 18.92
C VAL A 85 7.85 -17.84 17.57
N ALA A 86 8.36 -18.42 16.49
CA ALA A 86 7.94 -18.08 15.14
C ALA A 86 6.45 -18.35 14.92
N TYR A 87 5.96 -19.52 15.37
CA TYR A 87 4.55 -19.88 15.27
C TYR A 87 3.64 -18.94 16.07
N LYS A 88 4.01 -18.65 17.33
CA LYS A 88 3.24 -17.73 18.18
C LYS A 88 3.20 -16.32 17.60
N SER A 89 4.30 -15.85 17.03
CA SER A 89 4.37 -14.53 16.39
C SER A 89 3.46 -14.46 15.17
N ALA A 90 3.51 -15.46 14.31
CA ALA A 90 2.64 -15.55 13.14
C ALA A 90 1.17 -15.60 13.53
N LYS A 91 0.83 -16.40 14.54
CA LYS A 91 -0.54 -16.52 15.03
C LYS A 91 -1.08 -15.22 15.63
N ALA A 92 -0.23 -14.45 16.32
CA ALA A 92 -0.63 -13.17 16.90
C ALA A 92 -0.92 -12.10 15.83
N LEU A 93 -0.32 -12.20 14.64
CA LEU A 93 -0.47 -11.25 13.55
C LEU A 93 -1.63 -11.59 12.60
N PHE A 94 -2.04 -12.83 12.57
CA PHE A 94 -3.13 -13.33 11.75
C PHE A 94 -4.21 -13.99 12.61
#